data_9810fcd7c457ee6d96616d70a00ad74e
#
_entry.id   9810fcd7c457ee6d96616d70a00ad74e
#
_cell.length_a   1.000
_cell.length_b   1.000
_cell.length_c   1.000
_cell.angle_alpha   90.00
_cell.angle_beta   90.00
_cell.angle_gamma   90.00
#
_symmetry.space_group_name_H-M   'P 1'
#
loop_
_entity.id
_entity.type
_entity.pdbx_description
1 polymer ?
#
loop_
_entity_poly.entity_id
_entity_poly.type
_entity_poly.pdbx_seq_one_letter_code
_entity_poly.pdbx_strand_id
1 'polypeptide(L)'
;MYVPVRATLAGLALAAVAIASQPPVPIPQDPTADPVPAFVGSAAMPRRVHSFRVPRHPFMAPNDRSNVHDDAYQTDTYVGAGPLGRAPEARSTLQNAECGSLTFDSQGRVVTICVGVEGPVLTMIDPETLDTEATFPLPPRSGGGSVFSDFSGGGYFYLDQLDRVVTPTNNRQIWVVGETDGATGPGFELVRMYDLSGVVAVGEGIVSALPDWSGRLWFVTVNGLVGTVEPDSGQIASMRLTGEAIGNSFAVDETGGVFIVSDHALYRFDAGAAGEPTVTWREEYDRGTRLKPGQVNFGSGTTPTLMTSRYVTITDNADPQMHVLVYRRAARVAGARLVCSEPVFAADMSATENSLIATRKSIIVENNYGYTGPTSVMSGATTEPGITRIDLDPTGCHTVWTSMERVPSTVSKVSLANGLMYAYTKNPGPGSTDAWYFTAISFARGATVYQQLVGTGLGYNNNFAPVSVGPDGAAYVGVLGGLTQIRDTP
;
A
#
# COMPACT_ATOMS: atom_id res chain seq x y z
N MET A 1 11.02 20.66 -55.88
CA MET A 1 12.17 19.94 -55.33
C MET A 1 12.08 20.06 -53.81
N TYR A 2 11.40 19.11 -53.13
CA TYR A 2 11.21 19.09 -51.68
C TYR A 2 12.25 18.13 -51.07
N VAL A 3 13.08 18.66 -50.18
CA VAL A 3 14.05 17.88 -49.41
C VAL A 3 13.42 17.54 -48.09
N PRO A 4 13.29 16.25 -47.69
CA PRO A 4 12.78 15.90 -46.36
C PRO A 4 13.89 16.04 -45.31
N VAL A 5 13.66 16.87 -44.30
CA VAL A 5 14.48 16.96 -43.09
C VAL A 5 14.18 15.71 -42.24
N ARG A 6 15.15 14.81 -42.17
CA ARG A 6 15.13 13.71 -41.16
C ARG A 6 15.52 14.28 -39.83
N ALA A 7 14.57 14.33 -38.90
CA ALA A 7 14.85 14.56 -37.49
C ALA A 7 15.42 13.26 -36.86
N THR A 8 16.69 13.27 -36.52
CA THR A 8 17.33 12.23 -35.73
C THR A 8 16.95 12.46 -34.27
N LEU A 9 16.09 11.60 -33.74
CA LEU A 9 15.87 11.46 -32.30
C LEU A 9 17.17 10.87 -31.69
N ALA A 10 17.96 11.71 -31.04
CA ALA A 10 19.03 11.26 -30.19
C ALA A 10 18.41 10.71 -28.89
N GLY A 11 18.32 9.37 -28.79
CA GLY A 11 17.98 8.69 -27.55
C GLY A 11 19.08 8.94 -26.51
N LEU A 12 18.77 9.63 -25.42
CA LEU A 12 19.58 9.60 -24.23
C LEU A 12 19.43 8.21 -23.61
N ALA A 13 20.42 7.34 -23.85
CA ALA A 13 20.59 6.14 -23.05
C ALA A 13 21.10 6.57 -21.68
N LEU A 14 20.24 6.57 -20.66
CA LEU A 14 20.69 6.60 -19.29
C LEU A 14 21.37 5.26 -19.00
N ALA A 15 22.69 5.29 -18.87
CA ALA A 15 23.48 4.11 -18.52
C ALA A 15 23.10 3.65 -17.11
N ALA A 16 22.71 2.38 -16.96
CA ALA A 16 22.61 1.72 -15.69
C ALA A 16 23.99 1.73 -15.01
N VAL A 17 24.09 2.32 -13.84
CA VAL A 17 25.29 2.24 -13.01
C VAL A 17 25.21 0.90 -12.28
N ALA A 18 26.01 -0.08 -12.68
CA ALA A 18 26.20 -1.29 -11.90
C ALA A 18 26.90 -0.94 -10.59
N ILE A 19 26.18 -1.02 -9.49
CA ILE A 19 26.76 -0.90 -8.14
C ILE A 19 27.22 -2.30 -7.76
N ALA A 20 28.49 -2.45 -7.40
CA ALA A 20 28.97 -3.69 -6.79
C ALA A 20 28.18 -3.93 -5.50
N SER A 21 27.64 -5.14 -5.32
CA SER A 21 26.90 -5.52 -4.11
C SER A 21 27.74 -5.22 -2.87
N GLN A 22 27.22 -4.36 -1.99
CA GLN A 22 27.84 -4.12 -0.69
C GLN A 22 27.02 -4.89 0.34
N PRO A 23 27.66 -5.54 1.32
CA PRO A 23 26.96 -6.23 2.38
C PRO A 23 26.03 -5.25 3.11
N PRO A 24 24.82 -5.72 3.54
CA PRO A 24 23.84 -4.84 4.15
C PRO A 24 24.38 -4.27 5.45
N VAL A 25 24.22 -2.96 5.61
CA VAL A 25 24.50 -2.27 6.87
C VAL A 25 23.20 -2.27 7.66
N PRO A 26 23.15 -2.83 8.88
CA PRO A 26 21.94 -2.78 9.70
C PRO A 26 21.53 -1.34 10.04
N ILE A 27 20.23 -1.11 10.16
CA ILE A 27 19.73 0.17 10.67
C ILE A 27 20.21 0.34 12.12
N PRO A 28 20.79 1.49 12.49
CA PRO A 28 21.27 1.73 13.85
C PRO A 28 20.13 1.70 14.87
N GLN A 29 20.34 1.00 15.98
CA GLN A 29 19.47 1.02 17.15
C GLN A 29 19.68 2.30 17.96
N ASP A 30 18.66 2.73 18.69
CA ASP A 30 18.82 3.83 19.65
C ASP A 30 19.69 3.39 20.82
N PRO A 31 20.91 3.96 21.01
CA PRO A 31 21.80 3.55 22.07
C PRO A 31 21.33 3.97 23.46
N THR A 32 20.29 4.79 23.56
CA THR A 32 19.71 5.30 24.83
C THR A 32 18.44 4.56 25.22
N ALA A 33 17.98 3.61 24.41
CA ALA A 33 16.77 2.86 24.68
C ALA A 33 16.91 2.00 25.96
N ASP A 34 15.91 2.05 26.81
CA ASP A 34 15.80 1.11 27.92
C ASP A 34 15.64 -0.33 27.39
N PRO A 35 16.12 -1.34 28.13
CA PRO A 35 15.94 -2.73 27.72
C PRO A 35 14.47 -3.12 27.56
N VAL A 36 14.12 -3.70 26.42
CA VAL A 36 12.79 -4.23 26.11
C VAL A 36 12.90 -5.70 25.70
N PRO A 37 11.84 -6.51 25.90
CA PRO A 37 11.86 -7.91 25.49
C PRO A 37 12.11 -8.07 23.98
N ALA A 38 13.05 -8.92 23.59
CA ALA A 38 13.28 -9.25 22.19
C ALA A 38 12.12 -10.05 21.59
N PHE A 39 11.48 -10.89 22.38
CA PHE A 39 10.33 -11.70 22.00
C PHE A 39 9.31 -11.81 23.14
N VAL A 40 8.02 -11.70 22.79
CA VAL A 40 6.91 -11.85 23.75
C VAL A 40 5.90 -12.83 23.14
N GLY A 41 5.35 -13.71 23.96
CA GLY A 41 4.35 -14.68 23.51
C GLY A 41 4.93 -16.06 23.20
N SER A 42 4.37 -16.73 22.21
CA SER A 42 4.79 -18.07 21.82
C SER A 42 4.53 -18.30 20.31
N ALA A 43 5.25 -19.26 19.73
CA ALA A 43 5.07 -19.64 18.34
C ALA A 43 3.61 -20.01 18.04
N ALA A 44 3.13 -19.54 16.91
CA ALA A 44 1.76 -19.79 16.47
C ALA A 44 1.59 -21.21 15.94
N MET A 45 0.38 -21.75 16.15
CA MET A 45 -0.11 -22.91 15.41
C MET A 45 -0.94 -22.43 14.24
N PRO A 46 -0.58 -22.75 12.98
CA PRO A 46 -1.30 -22.28 11.81
C PRO A 46 -2.75 -22.76 11.79
N ARG A 47 -3.66 -21.86 11.48
CA ARG A 47 -5.10 -22.12 11.33
C ARG A 47 -5.59 -21.45 10.06
N ARG A 48 -5.72 -22.20 8.99
CA ARG A 48 -6.14 -21.67 7.70
C ARG A 48 -7.46 -20.89 7.78
N VAL A 49 -7.48 -19.71 7.19
CA VAL A 49 -8.68 -18.89 6.96
C VAL A 49 -9.25 -19.25 5.59
N HIS A 50 -10.53 -19.63 5.56
CA HIS A 50 -11.22 -19.84 4.29
C HIS A 50 -11.71 -18.50 3.75
N SER A 51 -11.14 -18.07 2.63
CA SER A 51 -11.54 -16.87 1.92
C SER A 51 -12.08 -17.20 0.52
N PHE A 52 -12.51 -16.17 -0.20
CA PHE A 52 -12.79 -16.27 -1.62
C PHE A 52 -11.46 -16.22 -2.40
N ARG A 53 -11.50 -16.70 -3.62
CA ARG A 53 -10.36 -16.56 -4.52
C ARG A 53 -10.51 -15.26 -5.30
N VAL A 54 -9.55 -14.36 -5.16
CA VAL A 54 -9.43 -13.17 -6.01
C VAL A 54 -9.08 -13.63 -7.42
N PRO A 55 -9.82 -13.19 -8.46
CA PRO A 55 -9.44 -13.49 -9.83
C PRO A 55 -8.03 -12.97 -10.14
N ARG A 56 -7.23 -13.78 -10.85
CA ARG A 56 -5.92 -13.34 -11.33
C ARG A 56 -6.12 -12.28 -12.42
N HIS A 57 -5.50 -11.13 -12.21
CA HIS A 57 -5.53 -10.06 -13.20
C HIS A 57 -4.64 -10.40 -14.41
N PRO A 58 -5.13 -10.26 -15.67
CA PRO A 58 -4.37 -10.68 -16.86
C PRO A 58 -3.15 -9.79 -17.15
N PHE A 59 -3.13 -8.55 -16.65
CA PHE A 59 -2.09 -7.55 -16.93
C PHE A 59 -1.29 -7.15 -15.68
N MET A 60 -1.40 -7.90 -14.59
CA MET A 60 -0.61 -7.72 -13.37
C MET A 60 0.14 -9.00 -13.05
N ALA A 61 1.20 -8.92 -12.28
CA ALA A 61 1.85 -10.06 -11.67
C ALA A 61 0.82 -10.89 -10.86
N PRO A 62 1.08 -12.16 -10.57
CA PRO A 62 0.17 -12.97 -9.75
C PRO A 62 -0.18 -12.30 -8.43
N ASN A 63 -1.40 -12.59 -7.92
CA ASN A 63 -1.79 -12.22 -6.57
C ASN A 63 -0.73 -12.66 -5.56
N ASP A 64 -0.64 -11.98 -4.43
CA ASP A 64 0.40 -12.05 -3.40
C ASP A 64 1.71 -11.31 -3.77
N ARG A 65 1.87 -10.84 -5.03
CA ARG A 65 3.05 -10.09 -5.47
C ARG A 65 2.78 -9.09 -6.60
N SER A 66 1.55 -8.62 -6.74
CA SER A 66 1.22 -7.70 -7.83
C SER A 66 1.41 -6.23 -7.48
N ASN A 67 1.08 -5.84 -6.28
CA ASN A 67 1.16 -4.47 -5.77
C ASN A 67 1.22 -4.44 -4.24
N VAL A 68 1.24 -3.25 -3.67
CA VAL A 68 1.29 -2.99 -2.23
C VAL A 68 0.10 -3.58 -1.45
N HIS A 69 -1.02 -3.86 -2.09
CA HIS A 69 -2.23 -4.46 -1.51
C HIS A 69 -2.47 -5.91 -1.99
N ASP A 70 -1.46 -6.54 -2.55
CA ASP A 70 -1.32 -7.95 -2.91
C ASP A 70 -2.08 -8.38 -4.15
N ASP A 71 -3.19 -7.74 -4.52
CA ASP A 71 -4.02 -8.11 -5.67
C ASP A 71 -4.83 -6.92 -6.22
N ALA A 72 -5.52 -7.14 -7.33
CA ALA A 72 -6.33 -6.11 -7.99
C ALA A 72 -7.57 -5.68 -7.21
N TYR A 73 -8.02 -6.50 -6.25
CA TYR A 73 -9.14 -6.20 -5.34
C TYR A 73 -8.70 -5.40 -4.12
N GLN A 74 -7.39 -5.23 -3.93
CA GLN A 74 -6.79 -4.54 -2.79
C GLN A 74 -7.18 -5.21 -1.45
N THR A 75 -7.06 -6.54 -1.38
CA THR A 75 -7.60 -7.30 -0.23
C THR A 75 -6.71 -7.30 0.99
N ASP A 76 -5.44 -6.97 0.86
CA ASP A 76 -4.44 -7.03 1.94
C ASP A 76 -4.35 -8.43 2.57
N THR A 77 -4.56 -9.49 1.74
CA THR A 77 -4.48 -10.89 2.17
C THR A 77 -3.52 -11.69 1.32
N TYR A 78 -2.64 -12.45 1.98
CA TYR A 78 -1.75 -13.41 1.35
C TYR A 78 -2.30 -14.83 1.41
N VAL A 79 -2.25 -15.57 0.30
CA VAL A 79 -2.56 -17.01 0.28
C VAL A 79 -1.44 -17.79 0.96
N GLY A 80 -0.20 -17.30 0.85
CA GLY A 80 1.00 -17.88 1.41
C GLY A 80 1.07 -17.80 2.95
N ALA A 81 2.03 -18.54 3.50
CA ALA A 81 2.36 -18.51 4.92
C ALA A 81 3.39 -17.41 5.21
N GLY A 82 3.24 -16.70 6.30
CA GLY A 82 4.24 -15.82 6.88
C GLY A 82 4.85 -16.42 8.15
N PRO A 83 5.65 -15.65 8.90
CA PRO A 83 6.33 -16.11 10.11
C PRO A 83 5.34 -16.62 11.18
N LEU A 84 5.70 -17.71 11.83
CA LEU A 84 4.95 -18.31 12.94
C LEU A 84 5.52 -17.98 14.32
N GLY A 85 6.63 -17.25 14.38
CA GLY A 85 7.34 -16.95 15.64
C GLY A 85 8.16 -18.15 16.16
N ARG A 86 8.63 -19.02 15.28
CA ARG A 86 9.53 -20.15 15.63
C ARG A 86 10.97 -19.67 15.58
N ALA A 87 11.54 -19.40 16.76
CA ALA A 87 12.86 -18.78 16.87
C ALA A 87 13.04 -17.61 15.86
N PRO A 88 12.14 -16.60 15.91
CA PRO A 88 12.11 -15.56 14.91
C PRO A 88 13.35 -14.68 14.97
N GLU A 89 13.85 -14.28 13.81
CA GLU A 89 14.94 -13.33 13.65
C GLU A 89 14.43 -12.09 12.94
N ALA A 90 14.83 -10.90 13.43
CA ALA A 90 14.64 -9.64 12.76
C ALA A 90 15.98 -9.13 12.20
N ARG A 91 16.00 -8.80 10.91
CA ARG A 91 17.16 -8.25 10.20
C ARG A 91 16.77 -6.93 9.54
N SER A 92 17.74 -6.10 9.20
CA SER A 92 17.49 -4.83 8.51
C SER A 92 18.62 -4.46 7.55
N THR A 93 18.29 -3.64 6.55
CA THR A 93 19.26 -3.00 5.67
C THR A 93 19.01 -1.49 5.63
N LEU A 94 20.08 -0.74 5.90
CA LEU A 94 20.06 0.73 5.90
C LEU A 94 20.08 1.24 4.46
N GLN A 95 19.05 2.00 4.09
CA GLN A 95 18.94 2.64 2.77
C GLN A 95 19.00 4.17 2.85
N ASN A 96 19.03 4.77 4.06
CA ASN A 96 18.88 6.21 4.29
C ASN A 96 17.62 6.79 3.64
N ALA A 97 16.60 5.97 3.49
CA ALA A 97 15.33 6.26 2.83
C ALA A 97 14.27 5.30 3.36
N GLU A 98 13.01 5.69 3.35
CA GLU A 98 11.90 4.77 3.63
C GLU A 98 11.58 3.94 2.40
N CYS A 99 11.68 2.61 2.49
CA CYS A 99 11.29 1.68 1.44
C CYS A 99 9.80 1.34 1.59
N GLY A 100 8.95 2.35 1.33
CA GLY A 100 7.55 2.38 1.74
C GLY A 100 6.66 1.39 1.01
N SER A 101 6.82 1.23 -0.30
CA SER A 101 6.03 0.29 -1.09
C SER A 101 6.92 -0.81 -1.61
N LEU A 102 6.54 -2.06 -1.39
CA LEU A 102 7.32 -3.20 -1.87
C LEU A 102 6.42 -4.34 -2.35
N THR A 103 6.97 -5.13 -3.25
CA THR A 103 6.43 -6.41 -3.71
C THR A 103 7.57 -7.33 -4.13
N PHE A 104 7.27 -8.44 -4.80
CA PHE A 104 8.26 -9.46 -5.16
C PHE A 104 8.17 -9.79 -6.65
N ASP A 105 9.29 -9.92 -7.32
CA ASP A 105 9.35 -10.39 -8.70
C ASP A 105 9.14 -11.92 -8.79
N SER A 106 9.22 -12.47 -10.00
CA SER A 106 9.06 -13.92 -10.23
C SER A 106 10.22 -14.76 -9.70
N GLN A 107 11.33 -14.14 -9.39
CA GLN A 107 12.50 -14.79 -8.78
C GLN A 107 12.47 -14.70 -7.24
N GLY A 108 11.51 -13.97 -6.67
CA GLY A 108 11.35 -13.76 -5.24
C GLY A 108 12.18 -12.61 -4.68
N ARG A 109 12.85 -11.82 -5.52
CA ARG A 109 13.58 -10.62 -5.09
C ARG A 109 12.61 -9.54 -4.64
N VAL A 110 13.03 -8.77 -3.65
CA VAL A 110 12.25 -7.61 -3.19
C VAL A 110 12.40 -6.48 -4.19
N VAL A 111 11.27 -6.01 -4.73
CA VAL A 111 11.19 -4.81 -5.57
C VAL A 111 10.47 -3.72 -4.80
N THR A 112 11.14 -2.60 -4.56
CA THR A 112 10.63 -1.52 -3.71
C THR A 112 10.99 -0.15 -4.24
N ILE A 113 10.22 0.87 -3.86
CA ILE A 113 10.58 2.27 -4.08
C ILE A 113 10.95 2.87 -2.73
N CYS A 114 12.23 3.20 -2.58
CA CYS A 114 12.77 3.84 -1.39
C CYS A 114 12.78 5.37 -1.60
N VAL A 115 12.13 6.10 -0.69
CA VAL A 115 11.99 7.57 -0.77
C VAL A 115 12.87 8.23 0.29
N GLY A 116 13.93 8.87 -0.17
CA GLY A 116 14.86 9.63 0.65
C GLY A 116 14.86 11.13 0.31
N VAL A 117 15.80 11.86 0.89
CA VAL A 117 15.93 13.32 0.69
C VAL A 117 16.29 13.70 -0.76
N GLU A 118 16.92 12.80 -1.50
CA GLU A 118 17.31 13.03 -2.91
C GLU A 118 16.21 12.64 -3.90
N GLY A 119 15.14 12.01 -3.42
CA GLY A 119 14.00 11.58 -4.23
C GLY A 119 13.74 10.07 -4.15
N PRO A 120 12.78 9.59 -4.92
CA PRO A 120 12.44 8.17 -4.98
C PRO A 120 13.44 7.39 -5.84
N VAL A 121 13.78 6.20 -5.37
CA VAL A 121 14.69 5.26 -6.06
C VAL A 121 14.02 3.90 -6.10
N LEU A 122 13.78 3.36 -7.29
CA LEU A 122 13.40 1.98 -7.48
C LEU A 122 14.61 1.10 -7.12
N THR A 123 14.41 0.14 -6.24
CA THR A 123 15.48 -0.67 -5.63
C THR A 123 15.10 -2.14 -5.67
N MET A 124 16.03 -2.98 -6.04
CA MET A 124 15.95 -4.44 -5.99
C MET A 124 16.86 -4.94 -4.86
N ILE A 125 16.32 -5.81 -4.01
CA ILE A 125 17.03 -6.32 -2.82
C ILE A 125 16.92 -7.85 -2.80
N ASP A 126 18.04 -8.51 -2.59
CA ASP A 126 18.10 -9.96 -2.37
C ASP A 126 17.43 -10.31 -1.03
N PRO A 127 16.42 -11.21 -1.01
CA PRO A 127 15.69 -11.55 0.21
C PRO A 127 16.53 -12.36 1.23
N GLU A 128 17.58 -13.07 0.79
CA GLU A 128 18.40 -13.89 1.68
C GLU A 128 19.51 -13.08 2.34
N THR A 129 20.16 -12.20 1.60
CA THR A 129 21.29 -11.41 2.10
C THR A 129 20.89 -10.00 2.56
N LEU A 130 19.79 -9.44 2.04
CA LEU A 130 19.35 -8.05 2.11
C LEU A 130 20.32 -7.07 1.40
N ASP A 131 21.17 -7.58 0.50
CA ASP A 131 22.00 -6.75 -0.36
C ASP A 131 21.16 -6.02 -1.39
N THR A 132 21.50 -4.77 -1.68
CA THR A 132 20.94 -4.06 -2.83
C THR A 132 21.58 -4.57 -4.11
N GLU A 133 20.80 -5.19 -4.98
CA GLU A 133 21.25 -5.74 -6.25
C GLU A 133 21.22 -4.74 -7.40
N ALA A 134 20.17 -3.87 -7.41
CA ALA A 134 20.02 -2.85 -8.44
C ALA A 134 19.28 -1.63 -7.92
N THR A 135 19.56 -0.47 -8.51
CA THR A 135 18.83 0.79 -8.25
C THR A 135 18.54 1.52 -9.56
N PHE A 136 17.40 2.24 -9.58
CA PHE A 136 17.02 3.07 -10.71
C PHE A 136 16.36 4.37 -10.19
N PRO A 137 17.01 5.53 -10.37
CA PRO A 137 16.47 6.81 -9.91
C PRO A 137 15.17 7.16 -10.63
N LEU A 138 14.16 7.55 -9.87
CA LEU A 138 12.91 8.10 -10.40
C LEU A 138 12.95 9.63 -10.32
N PRO A 139 12.14 10.35 -11.12
CA PRO A 139 12.10 11.80 -11.08
C PRO A 139 11.86 12.34 -9.66
N PRO A 140 12.69 13.29 -9.19
CA PRO A 140 12.54 13.88 -7.87
C PRO A 140 11.26 14.72 -7.79
N ARG A 141 10.77 14.95 -6.57
CA ARG A 141 9.62 15.82 -6.35
C ARG A 141 9.95 17.26 -6.69
N SER A 142 9.08 17.91 -7.45
CA SER A 142 9.22 19.30 -7.88
C SER A 142 8.44 20.30 -7.00
N GLY A 143 8.09 19.96 -5.78
CA GLY A 143 7.29 20.79 -4.90
C GLY A 143 7.67 20.64 -3.43
N GLY A 144 7.37 21.65 -2.59
CA GLY A 144 7.68 21.67 -1.17
C GLY A 144 6.76 20.84 -0.26
N GLY A 145 6.10 19.80 -0.77
CA GLY A 145 5.28 18.87 0.02
C GLY A 145 6.14 18.04 0.98
N SER A 146 5.57 17.68 2.12
CA SER A 146 6.22 16.79 3.08
C SER A 146 6.35 15.39 2.48
N VAL A 147 7.54 14.79 2.57
CA VAL A 147 7.79 13.39 2.18
C VAL A 147 6.96 12.41 3.01
N PHE A 148 6.42 12.84 4.14
CA PHE A 148 5.62 12.00 5.04
C PHE A 148 4.12 12.09 4.81
N SER A 149 3.65 12.94 3.90
CA SER A 149 2.22 13.13 3.63
C SER A 149 1.86 13.18 2.15
N ASP A 150 2.84 13.07 1.26
CA ASP A 150 2.62 13.03 -0.18
C ASP A 150 3.15 11.70 -0.73
N PHE A 151 2.25 10.77 -1.03
CA PHE A 151 2.56 9.45 -1.58
C PHE A 151 2.59 9.42 -3.11
N SER A 152 2.41 10.57 -3.78
CA SER A 152 2.54 10.65 -5.24
C SER A 152 3.97 10.35 -5.70
N GLY A 153 4.09 9.85 -6.91
CA GLY A 153 5.39 9.60 -7.55
C GLY A 153 6.17 8.41 -7.00
N GLY A 154 5.47 7.31 -6.67
CA GLY A 154 6.08 6.04 -6.28
C GLY A 154 5.49 5.39 -5.04
N GLY A 155 4.59 6.06 -4.31
CA GLY A 155 3.91 5.45 -3.17
C GLY A 155 3.01 4.27 -3.54
N TYR A 156 2.46 4.29 -4.75
CA TYR A 156 1.70 3.18 -5.31
C TYR A 156 2.27 2.80 -6.67
N PHE A 157 2.82 1.59 -6.78
CA PHE A 157 3.23 0.97 -8.03
C PHE A 157 2.69 -0.46 -8.09
N TYR A 158 2.74 -1.08 -9.27
CA TYR A 158 2.45 -2.49 -9.43
C TYR A 158 3.47 -3.16 -10.37
N LEU A 159 3.61 -4.47 -10.26
CA LEU A 159 4.29 -5.28 -11.26
C LEU A 159 3.27 -5.77 -12.30
N ASP A 160 3.59 -5.58 -13.57
CA ASP A 160 2.79 -6.15 -14.64
C ASP A 160 3.07 -7.66 -14.82
N GLN A 161 2.39 -8.28 -15.76
CA GLN A 161 2.52 -9.72 -16.02
C GLN A 161 3.91 -10.18 -16.54
N LEU A 162 4.80 -9.22 -16.79
CA LEU A 162 6.19 -9.44 -17.22
C LEU A 162 7.20 -9.00 -16.14
N ASP A 163 6.73 -8.84 -14.90
CA ASP A 163 7.51 -8.31 -13.75
C ASP A 163 8.09 -6.90 -13.99
N ARG A 164 7.47 -6.09 -14.86
CA ARG A 164 7.90 -4.70 -15.04
C ARG A 164 7.18 -3.80 -14.03
N VAL A 165 7.93 -2.91 -13.42
CA VAL A 165 7.40 -1.90 -12.51
C VAL A 165 6.65 -0.84 -13.31
N VAL A 166 5.36 -0.66 -13.02
CA VAL A 166 4.55 0.43 -13.55
C VAL A 166 4.27 1.41 -12.44
N THR A 167 4.84 2.61 -12.54
CA THR A 167 4.82 3.61 -11.46
C THR A 167 4.51 5.01 -11.96
N PRO A 168 3.61 5.75 -11.26
CA PRO A 168 3.52 7.19 -11.42
C PRO A 168 4.84 7.86 -11.01
N THR A 169 5.14 9.00 -11.62
CA THR A 169 6.33 9.78 -11.30
C THR A 169 5.98 11.25 -11.03
N ASN A 170 6.88 11.94 -10.35
CA ASN A 170 6.68 13.34 -9.94
C ASN A 170 6.73 14.38 -11.08
N ASN A 171 7.08 13.96 -12.28
CA ASN A 171 7.11 14.81 -13.47
C ASN A 171 5.88 14.62 -14.39
N ARG A 172 4.76 14.16 -13.84
CA ARG A 172 3.49 13.94 -14.57
C ARG A 172 3.58 12.87 -15.63
N GLN A 173 4.31 11.80 -15.36
CA GLN A 173 4.48 10.66 -16.25
C GLN A 173 4.15 9.36 -15.53
N ILE A 174 3.85 8.32 -16.27
CA ILE A 174 3.83 6.95 -15.80
C ILE A 174 4.94 6.21 -16.51
N TRP A 175 5.85 5.61 -15.75
CA TRP A 175 6.97 4.86 -16.27
C TRP A 175 6.71 3.36 -16.18
N VAL A 176 7.13 2.64 -17.21
CA VAL A 176 7.23 1.18 -17.23
C VAL A 176 8.71 0.85 -17.23
N VAL A 177 9.20 0.30 -16.12
CA VAL A 177 10.62 -0.03 -15.92
C VAL A 177 10.76 -1.54 -15.89
N GLY A 178 11.51 -2.07 -16.83
CA GLY A 178 11.81 -3.51 -16.92
C GLY A 178 13.00 -3.89 -16.06
N GLU A 179 13.00 -5.14 -15.61
CA GLU A 179 14.16 -5.77 -15.00
C GLU A 179 15.09 -6.31 -16.09
N THR A 180 16.38 -6.28 -15.83
CA THR A 180 17.41 -6.81 -16.73
C THR A 180 18.36 -7.71 -15.95
N ASP A 181 18.75 -8.83 -16.55
CA ASP A 181 19.80 -9.72 -16.06
C ASP A 181 20.99 -9.66 -17.03
N GLY A 182 21.82 -8.65 -16.85
CA GLY A 182 22.99 -8.42 -17.71
C GLY A 182 24.23 -9.22 -17.26
N ALA A 183 25.30 -9.17 -18.06
CA ALA A 183 26.59 -9.77 -17.71
C ALA A 183 27.21 -9.18 -16.41
N THR A 184 26.76 -8.03 -15.98
CA THR A 184 27.21 -7.32 -14.76
C THR A 184 26.28 -7.54 -13.56
N GLY A 185 25.24 -8.36 -13.68
CA GLY A 185 24.24 -8.63 -12.67
C GLY A 185 22.86 -8.04 -12.98
N PRO A 186 21.92 -8.11 -12.02
CA PRO A 186 20.59 -7.54 -12.13
C PRO A 186 20.61 -6.03 -12.34
N GLY A 187 19.59 -5.49 -13.02
CA GLY A 187 19.47 -4.07 -13.31
C GLY A 187 18.07 -3.68 -13.69
N PHE A 188 17.88 -2.41 -14.02
CA PHE A 188 16.62 -1.86 -14.50
C PHE A 188 16.83 -1.06 -15.77
N GLU A 189 15.80 -1.03 -16.64
CA GLU A 189 15.76 -0.18 -17.83
C GLU A 189 14.39 0.45 -18.01
N LEU A 190 14.34 1.70 -18.49
CA LEU A 190 13.09 2.35 -18.87
C LEU A 190 12.59 1.78 -20.20
N VAL A 191 11.52 0.97 -20.13
CA VAL A 191 10.92 0.32 -21.29
C VAL A 191 9.94 1.26 -22.00
N ARG A 192 9.13 2.00 -21.21
CA ARG A 192 8.11 2.89 -21.76
C ARG A 192 7.80 4.03 -20.80
N MET A 193 7.37 5.14 -21.35
CA MET A 193 6.92 6.33 -20.63
C MET A 193 5.63 6.86 -21.27
N TYR A 194 4.64 7.16 -20.42
CA TYR A 194 3.42 7.85 -20.82
C TYR A 194 3.48 9.27 -20.25
N ASP A 195 3.48 10.28 -21.14
CA ASP A 195 3.48 11.70 -20.76
C ASP A 195 2.05 12.19 -20.56
N LEU A 196 1.69 12.51 -19.32
CA LEU A 196 0.37 13.03 -18.94
C LEU A 196 0.37 14.56 -18.79
N SER A 197 1.44 15.24 -19.18
CA SER A 197 1.58 16.70 -19.01
C SER A 197 0.52 17.53 -19.76
N GLY A 198 -0.14 16.92 -20.75
CA GLY A 198 -1.27 17.53 -21.47
C GLY A 198 -2.58 17.56 -20.69
N VAL A 199 -2.74 16.75 -19.63
CA VAL A 199 -3.99 16.63 -18.85
C VAL A 199 -3.76 16.84 -17.36
N VAL A 200 -2.59 16.51 -16.83
CA VAL A 200 -2.20 16.73 -15.42
C VAL A 200 -1.54 18.10 -15.28
N ALA A 201 -2.04 18.92 -14.37
CA ALA A 201 -1.52 20.27 -14.16
C ALA A 201 -0.10 20.26 -13.56
N VAL A 202 0.63 21.35 -13.75
CA VAL A 202 1.95 21.54 -13.10
C VAL A 202 1.77 21.57 -11.58
N GLY A 203 2.57 20.77 -10.88
CA GLY A 203 2.49 20.64 -9.42
C GLY A 203 1.39 19.70 -8.92
N GLU A 204 0.62 19.07 -9.82
CA GLU A 204 -0.36 18.06 -9.45
C GLU A 204 0.27 16.67 -9.45
N GLY A 205 0.19 15.97 -8.31
CA GLY A 205 0.72 14.61 -8.15
C GLY A 205 -0.21 13.54 -8.74
N ILE A 206 0.37 12.56 -9.42
CA ILE A 206 -0.35 11.33 -9.78
C ILE A 206 -0.23 10.38 -8.60
N VAL A 207 -1.37 9.99 -8.02
CA VAL A 207 -1.41 9.15 -6.81
C VAL A 207 -1.14 7.70 -7.16
N SER A 208 -1.89 7.15 -8.12
CA SER A 208 -1.83 5.73 -8.47
C SER A 208 -2.15 5.49 -9.93
N ALA A 209 -1.68 4.37 -10.45
CA ALA A 209 -2.04 3.85 -11.76
C ALA A 209 -2.18 2.32 -11.69
N LEU A 210 -3.27 1.78 -12.26
CA LEU A 210 -3.54 0.33 -12.34
C LEU A 210 -4.24 0.00 -13.68
N PRO A 211 -4.03 -1.18 -14.25
CA PRO A 211 -4.73 -1.62 -15.44
C PRO A 211 -6.13 -2.10 -15.12
N ASP A 212 -7.09 -1.87 -16.00
CA ASP A 212 -8.36 -2.61 -15.97
C ASP A 212 -8.21 -4.01 -16.62
N TRP A 213 -9.26 -4.81 -16.59
CA TRP A 213 -9.22 -6.17 -17.16
C TRP A 213 -9.08 -6.23 -18.69
N SER A 214 -9.21 -5.08 -19.38
CA SER A 214 -8.91 -4.96 -20.82
C SER A 214 -7.46 -4.57 -21.10
N GLY A 215 -6.70 -4.22 -20.07
CA GLY A 215 -5.31 -3.76 -20.16
C GLY A 215 -5.15 -2.26 -20.27
N ARG A 216 -6.25 -1.49 -20.30
CA ARG A 216 -6.20 -0.02 -20.29
C ARG A 216 -5.69 0.45 -18.94
N LEU A 217 -4.70 1.34 -18.95
CA LEU A 217 -4.11 1.89 -17.73
C LEU A 217 -4.95 3.06 -17.23
N TRP A 218 -5.53 2.93 -16.04
CA TRP A 218 -6.20 4.00 -15.32
C TRP A 218 -5.22 4.73 -14.41
N PHE A 219 -5.46 6.02 -14.16
CA PHE A 219 -4.72 6.81 -13.20
C PHE A 219 -5.60 7.82 -12.48
N VAL A 220 -5.19 8.21 -11.29
CA VAL A 220 -5.84 9.22 -10.47
C VAL A 220 -4.82 10.23 -9.96
N THR A 221 -5.26 11.48 -9.75
CA THR A 221 -4.41 12.56 -9.25
C THR A 221 -4.96 13.16 -7.96
N VAL A 222 -4.12 13.82 -7.20
CA VAL A 222 -4.49 14.44 -5.90
C VAL A 222 -5.64 15.45 -6.00
N ASN A 223 -5.82 16.10 -7.16
CA ASN A 223 -6.88 17.10 -7.38
C ASN A 223 -8.09 16.53 -8.15
N GLY A 224 -8.33 15.23 -8.02
CA GLY A 224 -9.56 14.59 -8.53
C GLY A 224 -9.60 14.37 -10.03
N LEU A 225 -8.46 14.36 -10.77
CA LEU A 225 -8.45 13.91 -12.16
C LEU A 225 -8.45 12.38 -12.17
N VAL A 226 -9.41 11.81 -12.90
CA VAL A 226 -9.47 10.39 -13.24
C VAL A 226 -9.21 10.28 -14.72
N GLY A 227 -8.26 9.44 -15.12
CA GLY A 227 -7.90 9.30 -16.50
C GLY A 227 -7.55 7.88 -16.91
N THR A 228 -7.49 7.66 -18.21
CA THR A 228 -7.09 6.42 -18.85
C THR A 228 -6.00 6.68 -19.88
N VAL A 229 -5.12 5.69 -20.04
CA VAL A 229 -4.14 5.63 -21.11
C VAL A 229 -4.35 4.33 -21.86
N GLU A 230 -4.51 4.41 -23.18
CA GLU A 230 -4.50 3.24 -24.04
C GLU A 230 -3.04 2.76 -24.20
N PRO A 231 -2.66 1.55 -23.77
CA PRO A 231 -1.26 1.17 -23.68
C PRO A 231 -0.52 1.20 -25.01
N ASP A 232 -1.15 0.79 -26.11
CA ASP A 232 -0.48 0.69 -27.41
C ASP A 232 -0.30 2.06 -28.07
N SER A 233 -1.35 2.87 -28.13
CA SER A 233 -1.35 4.17 -28.81
C SER A 233 -0.84 5.32 -27.94
N GLY A 234 -0.89 5.18 -26.60
CA GLY A 234 -0.65 6.26 -25.65
C GLY A 234 -1.78 7.30 -25.62
N GLN A 235 -2.94 7.01 -26.23
CA GLN A 235 -4.09 7.92 -26.20
C GLN A 235 -4.59 8.08 -24.78
N ILE A 236 -4.81 9.33 -24.36
CA ILE A 236 -5.27 9.69 -23.01
C ILE A 236 -6.68 10.23 -23.12
N ALA A 237 -7.55 9.75 -22.21
CA ALA A 237 -8.84 10.36 -21.91
C ALA A 237 -8.94 10.64 -20.42
N SER A 238 -9.64 11.70 -20.04
CA SER A 238 -9.75 12.05 -18.62
C SER A 238 -11.01 12.83 -18.30
N MET A 239 -11.44 12.78 -17.05
CA MET A 239 -12.45 13.66 -16.47
C MET A 239 -12.02 14.12 -15.08
N ARG A 240 -12.47 15.29 -14.65
CA ARG A 240 -12.16 15.84 -13.33
C ARG A 240 -13.39 15.82 -12.44
N LEU A 241 -13.22 15.28 -11.23
CA LEU A 241 -14.17 15.41 -10.14
C LEU A 241 -13.99 16.81 -9.54
N THR A 242 -14.77 17.76 -9.99
CA THR A 242 -14.60 19.18 -9.64
C THR A 242 -14.86 19.41 -8.15
N GLY A 243 -13.87 19.93 -7.44
CA GLY A 243 -13.93 20.21 -6.01
C GLY A 243 -13.72 19.01 -5.11
N GLU A 244 -13.29 17.88 -5.67
CA GLU A 244 -12.98 16.67 -4.92
C GLU A 244 -11.47 16.34 -5.03
N ALA A 245 -10.92 15.71 -3.99
CA ALA A 245 -9.54 15.23 -3.92
C ALA A 245 -9.50 13.70 -3.83
N ILE A 246 -8.43 13.09 -4.36
CA ILE A 246 -8.19 11.65 -4.27
C ILE A 246 -6.83 11.44 -3.61
N GLY A 247 -6.81 10.83 -2.43
CA GLY A 247 -5.59 10.62 -1.65
C GLY A 247 -4.98 9.23 -1.79
N ASN A 248 -5.76 8.24 -2.21
CA ASN A 248 -5.37 6.83 -2.17
C ASN A 248 -5.44 6.15 -3.54
N SER A 249 -4.92 4.93 -3.60
CA SER A 249 -5.06 4.05 -4.75
C SER A 249 -6.53 3.63 -4.94
N PHE A 250 -6.77 2.75 -5.88
CA PHE A 250 -8.10 2.28 -6.26
C PHE A 250 -8.10 0.78 -6.56
N ALA A 251 -9.27 0.17 -6.58
CA ALA A 251 -9.44 -1.25 -6.91
C ALA A 251 -10.05 -1.41 -8.30
N VAL A 252 -9.76 -2.54 -8.95
CA VAL A 252 -10.31 -2.88 -10.26
C VAL A 252 -10.89 -4.29 -10.24
N ASP A 253 -11.96 -4.54 -11.00
CA ASP A 253 -12.61 -5.84 -11.02
C ASP A 253 -12.78 -6.43 -12.43
N GLU A 254 -13.03 -7.74 -12.47
CA GLU A 254 -13.17 -8.53 -13.70
C GLU A 254 -14.38 -8.15 -14.57
N THR A 255 -15.25 -7.29 -14.07
CA THR A 255 -16.41 -6.77 -14.82
C THR A 255 -16.14 -5.42 -15.49
N GLY A 256 -14.89 -4.94 -15.40
CA GLY A 256 -14.45 -3.65 -15.92
C GLY A 256 -14.69 -2.47 -14.96
N GLY A 257 -15.15 -2.75 -13.74
CA GLY A 257 -15.38 -1.72 -12.72
C GLY A 257 -14.07 -1.23 -12.11
N VAL A 258 -13.92 0.08 -12.00
CA VAL A 258 -12.83 0.79 -11.33
C VAL A 258 -13.41 1.56 -10.15
N PHE A 259 -12.96 1.23 -8.94
CA PHE A 259 -13.53 1.74 -7.70
C PHE A 259 -12.58 2.76 -7.08
N ILE A 260 -13.00 4.01 -7.07
CA ILE A 260 -12.23 5.17 -6.62
C ILE A 260 -12.98 5.85 -5.48
N VAL A 261 -12.29 6.19 -4.41
CA VAL A 261 -12.82 7.02 -3.34
C VAL A 261 -12.19 8.42 -3.41
N SER A 262 -13.04 9.43 -3.45
CA SER A 262 -12.65 10.82 -3.24
C SER A 262 -12.92 11.23 -1.79
N ASP A 263 -12.51 12.42 -1.41
CA ASP A 263 -12.85 13.01 -0.11
C ASP A 263 -14.36 13.34 0.06
N HIS A 264 -15.20 12.98 -0.92
CA HIS A 264 -16.64 13.20 -0.90
C HIS A 264 -17.48 11.94 -1.11
N ALA A 265 -17.01 11.02 -1.96
CA ALA A 265 -17.83 9.88 -2.38
C ALA A 265 -16.99 8.67 -2.82
N LEU A 266 -17.60 7.50 -2.75
CA LEU A 266 -17.13 6.29 -3.41
C LEU A 266 -17.78 6.20 -4.80
N TYR A 267 -16.95 5.92 -5.79
CA TYR A 267 -17.33 5.81 -7.19
C TYR A 267 -17.09 4.41 -7.73
N ARG A 268 -17.91 3.99 -8.66
CA ARG A 268 -17.55 3.04 -9.69
C ARG A 268 -17.48 3.77 -11.01
N PHE A 269 -16.35 3.64 -11.68
CA PHE A 269 -16.16 4.01 -13.06
C PHE A 269 -16.16 2.76 -13.94
N ASP A 270 -16.55 2.92 -15.18
CA ASP A 270 -16.34 1.99 -16.27
C ASP A 270 -15.79 2.79 -17.47
N ALA A 271 -15.04 2.13 -18.37
CA ALA A 271 -14.56 2.78 -19.58
C ALA A 271 -15.70 2.97 -20.59
N GLY A 272 -15.86 4.18 -21.13
CA GLY A 272 -16.77 4.46 -22.23
C GLY A 272 -16.28 3.89 -23.57
N ALA A 273 -17.03 4.13 -24.62
CA ALA A 273 -16.77 3.54 -25.94
C ALA A 273 -15.41 3.95 -26.56
N ALA A 274 -14.94 5.16 -26.26
CA ALA A 274 -13.61 5.65 -26.68
C ALA A 274 -12.55 5.48 -25.56
N GLY A 275 -12.86 4.75 -24.52
CA GLY A 275 -11.97 4.52 -23.39
C GLY A 275 -11.98 5.60 -22.31
N GLU A 276 -12.84 6.61 -22.45
CA GLU A 276 -12.98 7.69 -21.47
C GLU A 276 -13.56 7.20 -20.15
N PRO A 277 -13.12 7.74 -18.99
CA PRO A 277 -13.72 7.45 -17.69
C PRO A 277 -15.19 7.86 -17.67
N THR A 278 -16.09 6.95 -17.28
CA THR A 278 -17.53 7.19 -17.16
C THR A 278 -18.00 6.77 -15.77
N VAL A 279 -18.66 7.68 -15.04
CA VAL A 279 -19.24 7.37 -13.73
C VAL A 279 -20.45 6.47 -13.91
N THR A 280 -20.36 5.23 -13.44
CA THR A 280 -21.48 4.26 -13.44
C THR A 280 -22.37 4.47 -12.22
N TRP A 281 -21.78 4.74 -11.06
CA TRP A 281 -22.49 5.15 -9.86
C TRP A 281 -21.57 5.94 -8.91
N ARG A 282 -22.19 6.71 -8.01
CA ARG A 282 -21.58 7.52 -6.98
C ARG A 282 -22.40 7.40 -5.70
N GLU A 283 -21.74 7.13 -4.58
CA GLU A 283 -22.35 7.06 -3.24
C GLU A 283 -21.60 8.01 -2.30
N GLU A 284 -22.29 9.02 -1.81
CA GLU A 284 -21.74 9.92 -0.79
C GLU A 284 -21.62 9.20 0.55
N TYR A 285 -20.63 9.61 1.34
CA TYR A 285 -20.43 9.14 2.70
C TYR A 285 -20.18 10.32 3.64
N ASP A 286 -20.27 10.11 4.94
CA ASP A 286 -19.95 11.14 5.92
C ASP A 286 -18.45 11.40 5.97
N ARG A 287 -18.01 12.50 5.39
CA ARG A 287 -16.61 12.90 5.30
C ARG A 287 -16.07 13.55 6.58
N GLY A 288 -16.94 13.73 7.59
CA GLY A 288 -16.62 14.47 8.81
C GLY A 288 -16.49 15.98 8.58
N THR A 289 -16.13 16.68 9.64
CA THR A 289 -16.01 18.15 9.64
C THR A 289 -14.57 18.64 9.67
N ARG A 290 -13.60 17.75 9.89
CA ARG A 290 -12.17 18.07 10.06
C ARG A 290 -11.28 16.94 9.59
N LEU A 291 -10.02 17.29 9.28
CA LEU A 291 -8.94 16.32 9.18
C LEU A 291 -8.63 15.81 10.59
N LYS A 292 -8.76 14.51 10.83
CA LYS A 292 -8.49 13.91 12.14
C LYS A 292 -7.00 13.57 12.28
N PRO A 293 -6.41 13.62 13.51
CA PRO A 293 -5.09 13.08 13.72
C PRO A 293 -5.06 11.58 13.35
N GLY A 294 -4.19 11.18 12.46
CA GLY A 294 -4.16 9.82 11.88
C GLY A 294 -4.56 9.76 10.43
N GLN A 295 -4.91 10.91 9.83
CA GLN A 295 -5.20 11.04 8.42
C GLN A 295 -4.24 11.99 7.72
N VAL A 296 -3.93 11.69 6.48
CA VAL A 296 -3.16 12.54 5.56
C VAL A 296 -4.12 13.37 4.71
N ASN A 297 -5.22 12.78 4.28
CA ASN A 297 -6.23 13.39 3.43
C ASN A 297 -7.58 13.50 4.12
N PHE A 298 -8.39 14.47 3.71
CA PHE A 298 -9.75 14.64 4.22
C PHE A 298 -10.67 13.54 3.66
N GLY A 299 -11.67 13.14 4.43
CA GLY A 299 -12.61 12.08 4.04
C GLY A 299 -12.12 10.67 4.35
N SER A 300 -12.42 9.71 3.49
CA SER A 300 -11.95 8.33 3.65
C SER A 300 -10.45 8.22 3.43
N GLY A 301 -9.72 7.69 4.39
CA GLY A 301 -8.30 7.40 4.30
C GLY A 301 -7.98 6.03 3.68
N THR A 302 -8.98 5.33 3.11
CA THR A 302 -8.79 3.94 2.66
C THR A 302 -8.76 3.82 1.14
N THR A 303 -7.83 3.03 0.60
CA THR A 303 -8.01 2.46 -0.74
C THR A 303 -9.27 1.58 -0.72
N PRO A 304 -10.21 1.73 -1.68
CA PRO A 304 -11.38 0.86 -1.74
C PRO A 304 -10.97 -0.61 -1.84
N THR A 305 -11.56 -1.46 -1.00
CA THR A 305 -11.23 -2.88 -0.94
C THR A 305 -12.42 -3.71 -1.43
N LEU A 306 -12.20 -4.61 -2.40
CA LEU A 306 -13.26 -5.46 -2.93
C LEU A 306 -13.38 -6.74 -2.10
N MET A 307 -14.61 -7.11 -1.80
CA MET A 307 -14.93 -8.29 -1.01
C MET A 307 -15.86 -9.21 -1.80
N THR A 308 -15.35 -10.33 -2.24
CA THR A 308 -16.03 -11.26 -3.17
C THR A 308 -16.43 -10.57 -4.49
N SER A 309 -17.30 -11.19 -5.29
CA SER A 309 -17.89 -10.55 -6.47
C SER A 309 -19.02 -9.55 -6.14
N ARG A 310 -19.29 -9.26 -4.87
CA ARG A 310 -20.52 -8.58 -4.45
C ARG A 310 -20.32 -7.21 -3.84
N TYR A 311 -19.22 -7.00 -3.09
CA TYR A 311 -19.09 -5.85 -2.23
C TYR A 311 -17.81 -5.07 -2.48
N VAL A 312 -17.86 -3.78 -2.18
CA VAL A 312 -16.72 -2.88 -1.99
C VAL A 312 -16.87 -2.23 -0.62
N THR A 313 -15.78 -2.07 0.09
CA THR A 313 -15.75 -1.50 1.44
C THR A 313 -14.73 -0.38 1.52
N ILE A 314 -15.09 0.65 2.30
CA ILE A 314 -14.25 1.80 2.67
C ILE A 314 -14.54 2.15 4.13
N THR A 315 -13.80 3.09 4.70
CA THR A 315 -14.25 3.81 5.90
C THR A 315 -14.83 5.16 5.54
N ASP A 316 -15.68 5.69 6.42
CA ASP A 316 -16.02 7.12 6.43
C ASP A 316 -15.06 7.90 7.35
N ASN A 317 -15.33 9.19 7.53
CA ASN A 317 -14.66 10.03 8.51
C ASN A 317 -15.64 10.71 9.46
N ALA A 318 -16.78 10.08 9.71
CA ALA A 318 -17.88 10.65 10.50
C ALA A 318 -17.43 11.10 11.89
N ASP A 319 -18.06 12.16 12.38
CA ASP A 319 -17.95 12.64 13.74
C ASP A 319 -19.17 12.19 14.55
N PRO A 320 -19.01 11.79 15.82
CA PRO A 320 -17.76 11.71 16.59
C PRO A 320 -16.98 10.40 16.35
N GLN A 321 -17.50 9.45 15.57
CA GLN A 321 -16.95 8.11 15.41
C GLN A 321 -17.02 7.68 13.96
N MET A 322 -15.90 7.13 13.45
CA MET A 322 -15.84 6.59 12.09
C MET A 322 -16.54 5.24 11.97
N HIS A 323 -16.94 4.89 10.75
CA HIS A 323 -17.58 3.62 10.41
C HIS A 323 -16.83 2.90 9.29
N VAL A 324 -16.96 1.58 9.28
CA VAL A 324 -16.70 0.77 8.11
C VAL A 324 -18.01 0.66 7.30
N LEU A 325 -17.93 1.01 6.02
CA LEU A 325 -19.05 1.03 5.10
C LEU A 325 -18.90 -0.09 4.07
N VAL A 326 -19.97 -0.84 3.85
CA VAL A 326 -20.02 -1.91 2.85
C VAL A 326 -21.08 -1.62 1.81
N TYR A 327 -20.69 -1.59 0.55
CA TYR A 327 -21.57 -1.30 -0.58
C TYR A 327 -21.64 -2.47 -1.55
N ARG A 328 -22.79 -2.63 -2.25
CA ARG A 328 -22.91 -3.52 -3.41
C ARG A 328 -22.15 -2.92 -4.59
N ARG A 329 -21.13 -3.66 -5.13
CA ARG A 329 -20.23 -3.14 -6.17
C ARG A 329 -20.78 -3.22 -7.60
N ALA A 330 -21.82 -4.01 -7.85
CA ALA A 330 -22.36 -4.19 -9.19
C ALA A 330 -22.75 -2.85 -9.86
N ALA A 331 -22.60 -2.76 -11.18
CA ALA A 331 -22.98 -1.56 -11.93
C ALA A 331 -24.42 -1.14 -11.68
N ARG A 332 -25.33 -2.10 -11.59
CA ARG A 332 -26.76 -1.88 -11.26
C ARG A 332 -27.17 -2.76 -10.09
N VAL A 333 -27.93 -2.17 -9.17
CA VAL A 333 -28.47 -2.89 -8.00
C VAL A 333 -29.95 -2.56 -7.83
N ALA A 334 -30.72 -3.51 -7.33
CA ALA A 334 -32.07 -3.24 -6.87
C ALA A 334 -32.03 -2.79 -5.40
N GLY A 335 -32.65 -1.64 -5.08
CA GLY A 335 -32.66 -1.06 -3.75
C GLY A 335 -31.39 -0.32 -3.38
N ALA A 336 -31.17 -0.13 -2.08
CA ALA A 336 -30.03 0.62 -1.56
C ALA A 336 -28.71 -0.08 -1.88
N ARG A 337 -27.69 0.72 -2.24
CA ARG A 337 -26.33 0.21 -2.48
C ARG A 337 -25.59 -0.05 -1.17
N LEU A 338 -25.71 0.86 -0.20
CA LEU A 338 -25.16 0.64 1.15
C LEU A 338 -25.83 -0.60 1.78
N VAL A 339 -25.02 -1.53 2.22
CA VAL A 339 -25.43 -2.79 2.87
C VAL A 339 -25.45 -2.61 4.37
N CYS A 340 -24.39 -2.03 4.91
CA CYS A 340 -24.23 -1.74 6.33
C CYS A 340 -23.19 -0.65 6.58
N SER A 341 -23.30 -0.07 7.76
CA SER A 341 -22.38 0.89 8.36
C SER A 341 -22.13 0.44 9.79
N GLU A 342 -20.89 0.10 10.13
CA GLU A 342 -20.50 -0.40 11.45
C GLU A 342 -19.57 0.58 12.13
N PRO A 343 -19.93 1.17 13.28
CA PRO A 343 -19.06 2.07 14.02
C PRO A 343 -17.87 1.34 14.59
N VAL A 344 -16.68 1.97 14.53
CA VAL A 344 -15.43 1.38 15.02
C VAL A 344 -14.68 2.35 15.90
N PHE A 345 -14.00 1.80 16.91
CA PHE A 345 -13.18 2.51 17.92
C PHE A 345 -13.98 3.43 18.82
N ALA A 346 -13.29 4.24 19.63
CA ALA A 346 -13.95 5.16 20.55
C ALA A 346 -14.38 6.47 19.85
N ALA A 347 -15.46 7.05 20.32
CA ALA A 347 -15.88 8.38 19.88
C ALA A 347 -14.76 9.40 20.12
N ASP A 348 -14.56 10.34 19.20
CA ASP A 348 -13.52 11.36 19.17
C ASP A 348 -12.07 10.85 19.08
N MET A 349 -11.87 9.52 19.01
CA MET A 349 -10.57 8.85 18.98
C MET A 349 -10.49 7.80 17.85
N SER A 350 -11.14 8.06 16.71
CA SER A 350 -11.21 7.15 15.58
C SER A 350 -10.78 7.82 14.29
N ALA A 351 -9.75 7.26 13.64
CA ALA A 351 -9.27 7.67 12.33
C ALA A 351 -8.46 6.54 11.69
N THR A 352 -8.45 6.46 10.37
CA THR A 352 -7.54 5.57 9.64
C THR A 352 -7.11 6.20 8.33
N GLU A 353 -5.89 5.88 7.91
CA GLU A 353 -5.32 6.13 6.58
C GLU A 353 -4.91 4.82 5.91
N ASN A 354 -5.25 3.68 6.52
CA ASN A 354 -4.92 2.36 6.05
C ASN A 354 -6.09 1.72 5.31
N SER A 355 -5.80 1.01 4.22
CA SER A 355 -6.79 0.17 3.53
C SER A 355 -7.31 -0.93 4.45
N LEU A 356 -8.46 -1.47 4.07
CA LEU A 356 -9.13 -2.52 4.83
C LEU A 356 -8.66 -3.89 4.38
N ILE A 357 -8.47 -4.81 5.32
CA ILE A 357 -8.22 -6.20 4.99
C ILE A 357 -9.57 -6.90 4.76
N ALA A 358 -9.74 -7.57 3.62
CA ALA A 358 -10.99 -8.24 3.28
C ALA A 358 -10.84 -9.74 3.04
N THR A 359 -11.66 -10.53 3.70
CA THR A 359 -11.83 -11.96 3.44
C THR A 359 -13.26 -12.23 2.96
N ARG A 360 -13.68 -13.53 2.87
CA ARG A 360 -15.00 -13.89 2.37
C ARG A 360 -16.15 -13.18 3.07
N LYS A 361 -16.04 -12.93 4.37
CA LYS A 361 -17.09 -12.31 5.18
C LYS A 361 -16.57 -11.34 6.23
N SER A 362 -15.27 -11.23 6.38
CA SER A 362 -14.66 -10.42 7.43
C SER A 362 -13.90 -9.25 6.84
N ILE A 363 -13.98 -8.12 7.51
CA ILE A 363 -13.24 -6.90 7.25
C ILE A 363 -12.43 -6.61 8.51
N ILE A 364 -11.18 -6.19 8.36
CA ILE A 364 -10.37 -5.70 9.49
C ILE A 364 -9.98 -4.26 9.20
N VAL A 365 -10.07 -3.43 10.21
CA VAL A 365 -9.72 -2.00 10.18
C VAL A 365 -8.79 -1.68 11.35
N GLU A 366 -7.88 -0.74 11.15
CA GLU A 366 -6.91 -0.25 12.12
C GLU A 366 -7.22 1.18 12.53
N ASN A 367 -6.85 1.54 13.77
CA ASN A 367 -6.98 2.90 14.29
C ASN A 367 -5.61 3.60 14.26
N ASN A 368 -5.46 4.62 13.41
CA ASN A 368 -4.26 5.44 13.36
C ASN A 368 -4.40 6.75 14.15
N TYR A 369 -5.49 6.93 14.92
CA TYR A 369 -5.76 8.20 15.62
C TYR A 369 -4.60 8.59 16.55
N GLY A 370 -4.08 9.79 16.34
CA GLY A 370 -2.92 10.34 17.03
C GLY A 370 -1.63 10.32 16.19
N TYR A 371 -1.59 9.62 15.04
CA TYR A 371 -0.45 9.67 14.14
C TYR A 371 -0.53 10.90 13.22
N THR A 372 0.33 11.88 13.46
CA THR A 372 0.43 13.09 12.62
C THR A 372 1.79 13.19 11.89
N GLY A 373 2.45 12.06 11.74
CA GLY A 373 3.77 11.91 11.17
C GLY A 373 4.77 11.26 12.15
N PRO A 374 5.96 10.90 11.68
CA PRO A 374 6.92 10.12 12.48
C PRO A 374 7.25 10.72 13.84
N THR A 375 7.30 12.04 13.97
CA THR A 375 7.64 12.73 15.23
C THR A 375 6.54 12.62 16.30
N SER A 376 5.29 12.35 15.90
CA SER A 376 4.17 12.24 16.86
C SER A 376 4.24 10.98 17.74
N VAL A 377 5.06 10.01 17.34
CA VAL A 377 5.25 8.74 18.05
C VAL A 377 6.68 8.52 18.52
N MET A 378 7.42 9.60 18.76
CA MET A 378 8.76 9.58 19.34
C MET A 378 8.73 9.76 20.86
N SER A 379 9.85 9.45 21.51
CA SER A 379 10.07 9.62 22.95
C SER A 379 9.03 8.88 23.81
N GLY A 380 8.72 7.66 23.45
CA GLY A 380 7.76 6.80 24.14
C GLY A 380 6.29 7.08 23.81
N ALA A 381 5.98 8.14 23.03
CA ALA A 381 4.62 8.42 22.57
C ALA A 381 4.13 7.36 21.58
N THR A 382 2.82 7.19 21.50
CA THR A 382 2.16 6.27 20.56
C THR A 382 0.75 6.75 20.24
N THR A 383 0.05 6.05 19.35
CA THR A 383 -1.31 6.35 18.91
C THR A 383 -2.37 5.74 19.82
N GLU A 384 -3.64 6.04 19.59
CA GLU A 384 -4.75 5.33 20.20
C GLU A 384 -4.75 3.85 19.76
N PRO A 385 -5.20 2.92 20.63
CA PRO A 385 -5.27 1.52 20.26
C PRO A 385 -6.46 1.23 19.34
N GLY A 386 -6.39 0.12 18.66
CA GLY A 386 -7.54 -0.46 18.01
C GLY A 386 -7.23 -1.16 16.70
N ILE A 387 -7.57 -2.45 16.67
CA ILE A 387 -7.71 -3.23 15.45
C ILE A 387 -9.03 -3.96 15.58
N THR A 388 -9.97 -3.73 14.67
CA THR A 388 -11.31 -4.30 14.79
C THR A 388 -11.61 -5.22 13.61
N ARG A 389 -12.09 -6.44 13.90
CA ARG A 389 -12.67 -7.33 12.91
C ARG A 389 -14.18 -7.22 12.94
N ILE A 390 -14.75 -7.02 11.76
CA ILE A 390 -16.18 -6.97 11.49
C ILE A 390 -16.52 -8.16 10.59
N ASP A 391 -17.58 -8.89 10.89
CA ASP A 391 -18.14 -9.91 10.00
C ASP A 391 -19.43 -9.40 9.36
N LEU A 392 -19.58 -9.72 8.08
CA LEU A 392 -20.79 -9.47 7.28
C LEU A 392 -21.59 -10.77 7.18
N ASP A 393 -22.87 -10.69 7.53
CA ASP A 393 -23.83 -11.78 7.37
C ASP A 393 -25.20 -11.27 6.83
N PRO A 394 -26.23 -12.11 6.67
CA PRO A 394 -27.53 -11.67 6.18
C PRO A 394 -28.25 -10.64 7.05
N THR A 395 -27.84 -10.47 8.30
CA THR A 395 -28.44 -9.49 9.24
C THR A 395 -27.74 -8.14 9.20
N GLY A 396 -26.57 -8.05 8.56
CA GLY A 396 -25.75 -6.84 8.44
C GLY A 396 -24.29 -7.05 8.81
N CYS A 397 -23.64 -5.98 9.24
CA CYS A 397 -22.27 -6.00 9.77
C CYS A 397 -22.31 -6.01 11.30
N HIS A 398 -21.34 -6.68 11.91
CA HIS A 398 -21.17 -6.64 13.37
C HIS A 398 -19.72 -6.88 13.76
N THR A 399 -19.28 -6.17 14.78
CA THR A 399 -17.96 -6.33 15.37
C THR A 399 -17.83 -7.71 16.03
N VAL A 400 -16.77 -8.43 15.67
CA VAL A 400 -16.44 -9.75 16.23
C VAL A 400 -15.48 -9.63 17.41
N TRP A 401 -14.44 -8.82 17.23
CA TRP A 401 -13.43 -8.52 18.24
C TRP A 401 -12.73 -7.20 17.96
N THR A 402 -12.21 -6.58 19.00
CA THR A 402 -11.29 -5.45 18.94
C THR A 402 -10.03 -5.80 19.75
N SER A 403 -8.87 -5.73 19.10
CA SER A 403 -7.56 -5.81 19.73
C SER A 403 -7.13 -4.44 20.23
N MET A 404 -6.37 -4.40 21.33
CA MET A 404 -5.85 -3.17 21.93
C MET A 404 -4.42 -2.85 21.48
N GLU A 405 -3.90 -3.57 20.50
CA GLU A 405 -2.62 -3.25 19.88
C GLU A 405 -2.66 -1.86 19.22
N ARG A 406 -1.50 -1.22 19.17
CA ARG A 406 -1.33 0.12 18.61
C ARG A 406 -0.51 0.03 17.34
N VAL A 407 -1.15 0.35 16.23
CA VAL A 407 -0.55 0.39 14.90
C VAL A 407 -0.51 1.85 14.46
N PRO A 408 0.61 2.57 14.64
CA PRO A 408 0.65 3.99 14.35
C PRO A 408 0.25 4.34 12.93
N SER A 409 0.79 3.61 11.93
CA SER A 409 0.55 3.94 10.53
C SER A 409 0.65 2.76 9.55
N THR A 410 1.26 1.64 9.96
CA THR A 410 1.53 0.50 9.06
C THR A 410 0.25 -0.14 8.55
N VAL A 411 0.15 -0.43 7.26
CA VAL A 411 -0.93 -1.25 6.69
C VAL A 411 -0.65 -2.73 6.99
N SER A 412 -1.48 -3.33 7.83
CA SER A 412 -1.32 -4.74 8.22
C SER A 412 -1.85 -5.70 7.15
N LYS A 413 -1.44 -6.97 7.23
CA LYS A 413 -1.81 -8.02 6.28
C LYS A 413 -2.27 -9.29 6.99
N VAL A 414 -3.09 -10.09 6.31
CA VAL A 414 -3.52 -11.40 6.81
C VAL A 414 -2.96 -12.52 5.96
N SER A 415 -2.22 -13.45 6.59
CA SER A 415 -1.90 -14.73 5.96
C SER A 415 -3.10 -15.69 6.10
N LEU A 416 -3.69 -16.05 4.97
CA LEU A 416 -4.79 -17.02 4.93
C LEU A 416 -4.32 -18.42 5.29
N ALA A 417 -3.07 -18.78 5.00
CA ALA A 417 -2.49 -20.07 5.36
C ALA A 417 -2.33 -20.23 6.88
N ASN A 418 -1.91 -19.17 7.56
CA ASN A 418 -1.60 -19.21 8.99
C ASN A 418 -2.78 -18.80 9.87
N GLY A 419 -3.73 -17.99 9.36
CA GLY A 419 -4.78 -17.37 10.14
C GLY A 419 -4.24 -16.38 11.15
N LEU A 420 -3.17 -15.68 10.75
CA LEU A 420 -2.53 -14.60 11.48
C LEU A 420 -2.66 -13.30 10.69
N MET A 421 -2.95 -12.24 11.40
CA MET A 421 -2.76 -10.88 10.96
C MET A 421 -1.37 -10.45 11.42
N TYR A 422 -0.61 -9.84 10.55
CA TYR A 422 0.69 -9.27 10.84
C TYR A 422 0.60 -7.75 10.84
N ALA A 423 0.99 -7.16 11.95
CA ALA A 423 1.00 -5.73 12.18
C ALA A 423 2.40 -5.28 12.62
N TYR A 424 2.69 -4.00 12.42
CA TYR A 424 3.89 -3.36 12.95
C TYR A 424 3.46 -2.38 14.04
N THR A 425 3.77 -2.73 15.29
CA THR A 425 3.18 -2.08 16.47
C THR A 425 4.20 -1.30 17.26
N LYS A 426 3.73 -0.25 17.92
CA LYS A 426 4.47 0.52 18.89
C LYS A 426 3.60 0.74 20.13
N ASN A 427 3.64 -0.20 21.06
CA ASN A 427 2.97 -0.07 22.35
C ASN A 427 3.78 0.84 23.28
N PRO A 428 3.15 1.43 24.32
CA PRO A 428 3.88 2.18 25.33
C PRO A 428 5.01 1.34 25.93
N GLY A 429 6.22 1.89 25.92
CA GLY A 429 7.42 1.25 26.45
C GLY A 429 7.89 1.89 27.77
N PRO A 430 8.96 1.37 28.38
CA PRO A 430 9.58 1.99 29.54
C PRO A 430 10.23 3.31 29.14
N GLY A 431 10.10 4.33 29.98
CA GLY A 431 10.75 5.62 29.79
C GLY A 431 10.34 6.29 28.48
N SER A 432 11.34 6.75 27.73
CA SER A 432 11.18 7.36 26.39
C SER A 432 11.56 6.40 25.26
N THR A 433 11.61 5.11 25.52
CA THR A 433 12.06 4.11 24.51
C THR A 433 11.04 3.93 23.39
N ASP A 434 11.50 4.10 22.17
CA ASP A 434 10.74 3.86 20.94
C ASP A 434 11.05 2.45 20.41
N ALA A 435 10.33 1.45 20.93
CA ALA A 435 10.49 0.05 20.53
C ALA A 435 9.41 -0.36 19.52
N TRP A 436 9.84 -0.90 18.38
CA TRP A 436 9.00 -1.31 17.28
C TRP A 436 8.95 -2.83 17.16
N TYR A 437 7.75 -3.38 17.11
CA TYR A 437 7.52 -4.81 17.09
C TYR A 437 6.76 -5.27 15.86
N PHE A 438 7.21 -6.36 15.27
CA PHE A 438 6.38 -7.16 14.37
C PHE A 438 5.46 -8.02 15.24
N THR A 439 4.16 -7.84 15.09
CA THR A 439 3.14 -8.43 15.96
C THR A 439 2.21 -9.33 15.16
N ALA A 440 2.14 -10.60 15.57
CA ALA A 440 1.20 -11.56 15.02
C ALA A 440 -0.05 -11.66 15.88
N ILE A 441 -1.20 -11.42 15.27
CA ILE A 441 -2.51 -11.38 15.92
C ILE A 441 -3.38 -12.50 15.35
N SER A 442 -4.06 -13.25 16.22
CA SER A 442 -4.98 -14.31 15.78
C SER A 442 -6.18 -13.72 15.01
N PHE A 443 -6.31 -14.04 13.74
CA PHE A 443 -7.46 -13.66 12.93
C PHE A 443 -8.80 -14.07 13.58
N ALA A 444 -8.84 -15.24 14.24
CA ALA A 444 -10.06 -15.75 14.84
C ALA A 444 -10.46 -15.02 16.13
N ARG A 445 -9.48 -14.53 16.92
CA ARG A 445 -9.73 -14.06 18.30
C ARG A 445 -9.32 -12.61 18.56
N GLY A 446 -8.55 -11.97 17.68
CA GLY A 446 -7.96 -10.64 17.91
C GLY A 446 -6.89 -10.61 19.01
N ALA A 447 -6.53 -11.75 19.55
CA ALA A 447 -5.51 -11.85 20.58
C ALA A 447 -4.12 -11.86 19.95
N THR A 448 -3.19 -11.12 20.54
CA THR A 448 -1.76 -11.18 20.22
C THR A 448 -1.22 -12.58 20.49
N VAL A 449 -0.53 -13.16 19.53
CA VAL A 449 0.07 -14.48 19.63
C VAL A 449 1.54 -14.36 19.99
N TYR A 450 2.25 -13.51 19.27
CA TYR A 450 3.63 -13.16 19.57
C TYR A 450 3.98 -11.76 19.05
N GLN A 451 5.03 -11.21 19.64
CA GLN A 451 5.67 -9.98 19.21
C GLN A 451 7.18 -10.20 19.09
N GLN A 452 7.79 -9.84 17.97
CA GLN A 452 9.22 -9.85 17.75
C GLN A 452 9.72 -8.42 17.70
N LEU A 453 10.66 -8.05 18.57
CA LEU A 453 11.33 -6.76 18.48
C LEU A 453 12.07 -6.65 17.14
N VAL A 454 11.77 -5.61 16.38
CA VAL A 454 12.44 -5.32 15.12
C VAL A 454 13.58 -4.33 15.35
N GLY A 455 13.34 -3.32 16.19
CA GLY A 455 14.39 -2.40 16.59
C GLY A 455 13.88 -1.25 17.44
N THR A 456 14.81 -0.36 17.79
CA THR A 456 14.55 0.82 18.62
C THR A 456 14.97 2.12 17.94
N GLY A 457 14.21 3.17 18.17
CA GLY A 457 14.49 4.53 17.70
C GLY A 457 13.89 4.88 16.35
N LEU A 458 14.23 6.07 15.87
CA LEU A 458 13.62 6.70 14.69
C LEU A 458 13.82 5.91 13.40
N GLY A 459 14.97 5.27 13.22
CA GLY A 459 15.27 4.51 12.00
C GLY A 459 14.31 3.34 11.78
N TYR A 460 13.69 2.83 12.85
CA TYR A 460 12.69 1.75 12.81
C TYR A 460 11.24 2.26 12.79
N ASN A 461 11.03 3.59 12.84
CA ASN A 461 9.70 4.16 12.70
C ASN A 461 9.16 3.90 11.30
N ASN A 462 7.87 3.66 11.20
CA ASN A 462 7.17 3.41 9.94
C ASN A 462 6.27 4.59 9.59
N ASN A 463 6.15 4.92 8.30
CA ASN A 463 5.24 5.96 7.83
C ASN A 463 4.37 5.43 6.69
N PHE A 464 3.29 4.75 7.04
CA PHE A 464 2.28 4.14 6.15
C PHE A 464 2.81 3.01 5.23
N ALA A 465 4.06 2.57 5.41
CA ALA A 465 4.55 1.41 4.69
C ALA A 465 3.86 0.13 5.18
N PRO A 466 3.36 -0.74 4.28
CA PRO A 466 2.68 -1.97 4.66
C PRO A 466 3.66 -3.04 5.16
N VAL A 467 3.09 -4.01 5.87
CA VAL A 467 3.71 -5.33 5.99
C VAL A 467 3.56 -6.04 4.65
N SER A 468 4.59 -6.71 4.18
CA SER A 468 4.51 -7.61 3.02
C SER A 468 5.02 -8.99 3.38
N VAL A 469 4.41 -10.05 2.84
CA VAL A 469 4.82 -11.44 3.07
C VAL A 469 5.42 -11.99 1.79
N GLY A 470 6.70 -12.33 1.85
CA GLY A 470 7.44 -12.84 0.70
C GLY A 470 7.10 -14.28 0.35
N PRO A 471 7.41 -14.70 -0.88
CA PRO A 471 7.27 -16.09 -1.31
C PRO A 471 8.19 -17.03 -0.53
N ASP A 472 9.21 -16.51 0.13
CA ASP A 472 10.11 -17.21 1.06
C ASP A 472 9.47 -17.45 2.44
N GLY A 473 8.29 -16.87 2.71
CA GLY A 473 7.59 -16.94 3.99
C GLY A 473 8.10 -15.96 5.05
N ALA A 474 9.05 -15.08 4.71
CA ALA A 474 9.43 -13.97 5.56
C ALA A 474 8.44 -12.81 5.46
N ALA A 475 8.40 -11.96 6.48
CA ALA A 475 7.69 -10.70 6.44
C ALA A 475 8.68 -9.55 6.28
N TYR A 476 8.26 -8.51 5.56
CA TYR A 476 9.06 -7.32 5.29
C TYR A 476 8.26 -6.07 5.67
N VAL A 477 8.96 -5.08 6.22
CA VAL A 477 8.35 -3.78 6.58
C VAL A 477 9.32 -2.67 6.21
N GLY A 478 8.85 -1.72 5.40
CA GLY A 478 9.58 -0.48 5.14
C GLY A 478 9.57 0.40 6.39
N VAL A 479 10.71 0.99 6.70
CA VAL A 479 10.89 1.90 7.83
C VAL A 479 11.73 3.11 7.39
N LEU A 480 11.76 4.17 8.17
CA LEU A 480 12.47 5.41 7.81
C LEU A 480 13.96 5.22 7.50
N GLY A 481 14.60 4.22 8.11
CA GLY A 481 15.99 3.89 7.85
C GLY A 481 16.22 3.01 6.63
N GLY A 482 15.17 2.32 6.13
CA GLY A 482 15.29 1.37 5.02
C GLY A 482 14.25 0.26 5.05
N LEU A 483 14.71 -0.98 5.07
CA LEU A 483 13.87 -2.17 5.05
C LEU A 483 14.22 -3.10 6.22
N THR A 484 13.19 -3.70 6.81
CA THR A 484 13.32 -4.76 7.81
C THR A 484 12.72 -6.06 7.30
N GLN A 485 13.30 -7.18 7.72
CA GLN A 485 12.84 -8.53 7.43
C GLN A 485 12.66 -9.31 8.74
N ILE A 486 11.58 -10.04 8.85
CA ILE A 486 11.29 -10.93 9.97
C ILE A 486 11.04 -12.33 9.42
N ARG A 487 11.80 -13.32 9.88
CA ARG A 487 11.67 -14.71 9.45
C ARG A 487 11.82 -15.69 10.60
N ASP A 488 11.20 -16.85 10.46
CA ASP A 488 11.49 -17.98 11.35
C ASP A 488 12.84 -18.60 10.95
N THR A 489 13.64 -18.97 11.93
CA THR A 489 14.87 -19.74 11.68
C THR A 489 14.58 -21.23 11.80
N PRO A 490 15.31 -22.11 11.07
CA PRO A 490 15.15 -23.55 11.09
C PRO A 490 15.27 -24.21 12.46
#